data_28fb4e98e23c151970db1c26758ea522
#
_entry.id   28fb4e98e23c151970db1c26758ea522
#
_cell.length_a   1.000
_cell.length_b   1.000
_cell.length_c   1.000
_cell.angle_alpha   90.00
_cell.angle_beta   90.00
_cell.angle_gamma   90.00
#
_symmetry.space_group_name_H-M   'P 1'
#
loop_
_entity.id
_entity.type
_entity.pdbx_description
1 polymer ?
#
loop_
_entity_poly.entity_id
_entity_poly.type
_entity_poly.pdbx_seq_one_letter_code
_entity_poly.pdbx_strand_id
1 'polypeptide(L)'
;MSQTQTFSEKLSALRAEQKMGVRELGRAVGVTGMHISNLEKGKSAPSAELVLKLAGALEANADELLYLADQVSPEVVDVIHQNPLAIPNFLRSAKNLTPEQWELLQQQVEEMTEEK
;
A
#
# COMPACT_ATOMS: atom_id res chain seq x y z
N MET A 1 -0.50 16.73 -18.00
CA MET A 1 -1.56 16.40 -17.10
C MET A 1 -1.44 14.99 -16.58
N SER A 2 -1.34 14.83 -15.34
CA SER A 2 -1.23 13.49 -14.79
C SER A 2 -2.62 12.97 -14.46
N GLN A 3 -2.81 11.71 -14.73
CA GLN A 3 -4.01 11.02 -14.35
C GLN A 3 -3.67 10.10 -13.22
N THR A 4 -4.30 10.34 -12.08
CA THR A 4 -4.08 9.50 -10.93
C THR A 4 -5.10 8.37 -10.98
N GLN A 5 -4.61 7.15 -11.15
CA GLN A 5 -5.47 5.98 -11.13
C GLN A 5 -5.98 5.77 -9.71
N THR A 6 -7.28 5.50 -9.57
CA THR A 6 -7.82 5.19 -8.26
C THR A 6 -7.49 3.75 -7.87
N PHE A 7 -7.65 3.45 -6.57
CA PHE A 7 -7.48 2.08 -6.11
C PHE A 7 -8.42 1.13 -6.88
N SER A 8 -9.68 1.55 -7.06
CA SER A 8 -10.66 0.72 -7.75
C SER A 8 -10.23 0.40 -9.17
N GLU A 9 -9.73 1.42 -9.88
CA GLU A 9 -9.27 1.23 -11.26
C GLU A 9 -8.04 0.33 -11.31
N LYS A 10 -7.12 0.54 -10.39
CA LYS A 10 -5.90 -0.27 -10.34
C LYS A 10 -6.23 -1.72 -10.03
N LEU A 11 -7.13 -1.95 -9.08
CA LEU A 11 -7.54 -3.30 -8.73
C LEU A 11 -8.14 -4.02 -9.93
N SER A 12 -9.04 -3.35 -10.63
CA SER A 12 -9.68 -3.94 -11.81
C SER A 12 -8.65 -4.28 -12.89
N ALA A 13 -7.70 -3.36 -13.13
CA ALA A 13 -6.68 -3.58 -14.13
C ALA A 13 -5.76 -4.75 -13.77
N LEU A 14 -5.36 -4.83 -12.51
CA LEU A 14 -4.49 -5.92 -12.07
C LEU A 14 -5.18 -7.27 -12.17
N ARG A 15 -6.46 -7.32 -11.79
CA ARG A 15 -7.22 -8.57 -11.90
C ARG A 15 -7.32 -9.00 -13.35
N ALA A 16 -7.58 -8.05 -14.24
CA ALA A 16 -7.67 -8.37 -15.67
C ALA A 16 -6.33 -8.88 -16.21
N GLU A 17 -5.22 -8.28 -15.77
CA GLU A 17 -3.89 -8.73 -16.20
C GLU A 17 -3.62 -10.16 -15.77
N GLN A 18 -4.09 -10.54 -14.59
CA GLN A 18 -3.91 -11.90 -14.09
C GLN A 18 -4.98 -12.85 -14.62
N LYS A 19 -5.93 -12.34 -15.40
CA LYS A 19 -7.01 -13.13 -15.99
C LYS A 19 -7.81 -13.87 -14.95
N MET A 20 -8.05 -13.22 -13.81
CA MET A 20 -8.82 -13.80 -12.72
C MET A 20 -10.23 -13.24 -12.71
N GLY A 21 -11.20 -14.11 -12.37
CA GLY A 21 -12.56 -13.65 -12.12
C GLY A 21 -12.67 -13.06 -10.72
N VAL A 22 -13.77 -12.32 -10.48
CA VAL A 22 -13.97 -11.72 -9.15
C VAL A 22 -14.13 -12.79 -8.07
N ARG A 23 -14.78 -13.90 -8.39
CA ARG A 23 -14.91 -14.99 -7.43
C ARG A 23 -13.56 -15.63 -7.11
N GLU A 24 -12.77 -15.82 -8.14
CA GLU A 24 -11.45 -16.42 -7.98
C GLU A 24 -10.57 -15.54 -7.07
N LEU A 25 -10.54 -14.24 -7.35
CA LEU A 25 -9.76 -13.33 -6.54
C LEU A 25 -10.30 -13.29 -5.11
N GLY A 26 -11.63 -13.23 -4.96
CA GLY A 26 -12.23 -13.23 -3.62
C GLY A 26 -11.81 -14.44 -2.82
N ARG A 27 -11.83 -15.63 -3.43
CA ARG A 27 -11.39 -16.84 -2.74
C ARG A 27 -9.94 -16.77 -2.34
N ALA A 28 -9.09 -16.19 -3.20
CA ALA A 28 -7.67 -16.12 -2.91
C ALA A 28 -7.38 -15.24 -1.70
N VAL A 29 -8.21 -14.22 -1.45
CA VAL A 29 -7.96 -13.29 -0.34
C VAL A 29 -8.98 -13.39 0.78
N GLY A 30 -9.92 -14.35 0.69
CA GLY A 30 -10.82 -14.63 1.80
C GLY A 30 -12.05 -13.75 1.86
N VAL A 31 -12.52 -13.23 0.73
CA VAL A 31 -13.76 -12.46 0.67
C VAL A 31 -14.62 -12.97 -0.48
N THR A 32 -15.84 -12.45 -0.59
CA THR A 32 -16.74 -12.86 -1.66
C THR A 32 -16.38 -12.13 -2.96
N GLY A 33 -16.82 -12.71 -4.08
CA GLY A 33 -16.68 -12.04 -5.36
C GLY A 33 -17.44 -10.73 -5.40
N MET A 34 -18.62 -10.69 -4.72
CA MET A 34 -19.38 -9.44 -4.62
C MET A 34 -18.56 -8.35 -3.93
N HIS A 35 -17.82 -8.72 -2.87
CA HIS A 35 -16.98 -7.73 -2.19
C HIS A 35 -15.90 -7.19 -3.13
N ILE A 36 -15.25 -8.07 -3.90
CA ILE A 36 -14.28 -7.64 -4.90
C ILE A 36 -14.94 -6.68 -5.90
N SER A 37 -16.13 -7.05 -6.38
CA SER A 37 -16.86 -6.21 -7.32
C SER A 37 -17.13 -4.82 -6.74
N ASN A 38 -17.56 -4.79 -5.46
CA ASN A 38 -17.83 -3.51 -4.80
C ASN A 38 -16.58 -2.66 -4.65
N LEU A 39 -15.44 -3.30 -4.37
CA LEU A 39 -14.17 -2.57 -4.31
C LEU A 39 -13.82 -1.97 -5.66
N GLU A 40 -14.06 -2.72 -6.74
CA GLU A 40 -13.75 -2.24 -8.08
C GLU A 40 -14.69 -1.13 -8.52
N LYS A 41 -15.88 -1.06 -7.94
CA LYS A 41 -16.83 0.00 -8.26
C LYS A 41 -16.71 1.20 -7.34
N GLY A 42 -15.82 1.14 -6.37
CA GLY A 42 -15.65 2.22 -5.41
C GLY A 42 -16.72 2.30 -4.36
N LYS A 43 -17.52 1.24 -4.20
CA LYS A 43 -18.61 1.22 -3.21
C LYS A 43 -18.14 0.87 -1.81
N SER A 44 -16.98 0.24 -1.69
CA SER A 44 -16.40 -0.14 -0.41
C SER A 44 -14.94 0.24 -0.39
N ALA A 45 -14.43 0.57 0.81
CA ALA A 45 -13.01 0.84 1.00
C ALA A 45 -12.36 -0.39 1.63
N PRO A 46 -11.18 -0.78 1.17
CA PRO A 46 -10.52 -1.94 1.73
C PRO A 46 -9.77 -1.60 3.00
N SER A 47 -9.60 -2.59 3.88
CA SER A 47 -8.68 -2.47 5.00
C SER A 47 -7.25 -2.64 4.52
N ALA A 48 -6.28 -2.20 5.34
CA ALA A 48 -4.88 -2.41 5.00
C ALA A 48 -4.57 -3.90 4.86
N GLU A 49 -5.13 -4.73 5.74
CA GLU A 49 -4.89 -6.17 5.67
C GLU A 49 -5.38 -6.77 4.35
N LEU A 50 -6.57 -6.35 3.91
CA LEU A 50 -7.10 -6.86 2.66
C LEU A 50 -6.24 -6.39 1.48
N VAL A 51 -5.79 -5.14 1.52
CA VAL A 51 -4.92 -4.63 0.46
C VAL A 51 -3.65 -5.46 0.35
N LEU A 52 -3.04 -5.83 1.48
CA LEU A 52 -1.85 -6.66 1.46
C LEU A 52 -2.12 -8.03 0.84
N LYS A 53 -3.25 -8.62 1.16
CA LYS A 53 -3.63 -9.91 0.56
C LYS A 53 -3.88 -9.78 -0.94
N LEU A 54 -4.52 -8.69 -1.35
CA LEU A 54 -4.75 -8.45 -2.77
C LEU A 54 -3.44 -8.29 -3.51
N ALA A 55 -2.49 -7.55 -2.92
CA ALA A 55 -1.19 -7.37 -3.55
C ALA A 55 -0.49 -8.71 -3.75
N GLY A 56 -0.55 -9.59 -2.75
CA GLY A 56 0.05 -10.91 -2.88
C GLY A 56 -0.60 -11.75 -3.96
N ALA A 57 -1.93 -11.78 -3.98
CA ALA A 57 -2.66 -12.58 -4.96
C ALA A 57 -2.47 -12.06 -6.38
N LEU A 58 -2.31 -10.76 -6.55
CA LEU A 58 -2.20 -10.14 -7.86
C LEU A 58 -0.75 -9.89 -8.27
N GLU A 59 0.21 -10.26 -7.43
CA GLU A 59 1.64 -10.05 -7.68
C GLU A 59 1.94 -8.59 -7.95
N ALA A 60 1.34 -7.73 -7.14
CA ALA A 60 1.46 -6.28 -7.28
C ALA A 60 2.26 -5.70 -6.12
N ASN A 61 2.71 -4.46 -6.31
CA ASN A 61 3.45 -3.76 -5.26
C ASN A 61 2.49 -3.38 -4.13
N ALA A 62 2.75 -3.88 -2.93
CA ALA A 62 1.87 -3.66 -1.80
C ALA A 62 1.83 -2.19 -1.39
N ASP A 63 3.00 -1.53 -1.37
CA ASP A 63 3.05 -0.14 -0.95
C ASP A 63 2.27 0.75 -1.90
N GLU A 64 2.35 0.47 -3.20
CA GLU A 64 1.58 1.24 -4.17
C GLU A 64 0.08 1.08 -3.94
N LEU A 65 -0.37 -0.14 -3.72
CA LEU A 65 -1.79 -0.38 -3.48
C LEU A 65 -2.26 0.24 -2.17
N LEU A 66 -1.44 0.15 -1.14
CA LEU A 66 -1.76 0.80 0.13
C LEU A 66 -1.90 2.31 -0.04
N TYR A 67 -0.97 2.91 -0.79
CA TYR A 67 -1.04 4.34 -1.04
C TYR A 67 -2.35 4.71 -1.75
N LEU A 68 -2.71 3.96 -2.80
CA LEU A 68 -3.94 4.25 -3.54
C LEU A 68 -5.18 4.07 -2.69
N ALA A 69 -5.13 3.15 -1.72
CA ALA A 69 -6.26 2.89 -0.83
C ALA A 69 -6.28 3.78 0.39
N ASP A 70 -5.34 4.74 0.50
CA ASP A 70 -5.19 5.60 1.67
C ASP A 70 -5.01 4.80 2.95
N GLN A 71 -4.20 3.75 2.87
CA GLN A 71 -3.96 2.87 4.02
C GLN A 71 -2.48 2.82 4.34
N VAL A 72 -2.18 2.58 5.61
CA VAL A 72 -0.81 2.42 6.10
C VAL A 72 -0.67 0.98 6.55
N SER A 73 0.45 0.34 6.19
CA SER A 73 0.64 -1.06 6.57
C SER A 73 0.70 -1.20 8.09
N PRO A 74 0.24 -2.34 8.64
CA PRO A 74 0.33 -2.55 10.08
C PRO A 74 1.77 -2.45 10.60
N GLU A 75 2.73 -2.90 9.81
CA GLU A 75 4.14 -2.81 10.20
C GLU A 75 4.56 -1.36 10.44
N VAL A 76 4.15 -0.45 9.54
CA VAL A 76 4.49 0.96 9.69
C VAL A 76 3.77 1.57 10.88
N VAL A 77 2.50 1.20 11.08
CA VAL A 77 1.75 1.67 12.24
C VAL A 77 2.46 1.27 13.53
N ASP A 78 2.97 0.04 13.59
CA ASP A 78 3.69 -0.43 14.78
C ASP A 78 4.92 0.42 15.04
N VAL A 79 5.67 0.76 13.99
CA VAL A 79 6.86 1.61 14.15
C VAL A 79 6.47 2.97 14.71
N ILE A 80 5.35 3.54 14.23
CA ILE A 80 4.87 4.82 14.74
C ILE A 80 4.53 4.70 16.23
N HIS A 81 3.85 3.61 16.62
CA HIS A 81 3.47 3.43 18.01
C HIS A 81 4.67 3.25 18.92
N GLN A 82 5.75 2.66 18.40
CA GLN A 82 6.98 2.50 19.18
C GLN A 82 7.75 3.81 19.33
N ASN A 83 7.46 4.78 18.46
CA ASN A 83 8.19 6.06 18.44
C ASN A 83 7.18 7.21 18.28
N PRO A 84 6.28 7.37 19.28
CA PRO A 84 5.11 8.25 19.07
C PRO A 84 5.45 9.72 18.94
N LEU A 85 6.60 10.16 19.42
CA LEU A 85 7.01 11.56 19.27
C LEU A 85 8.05 11.72 18.18
N ALA A 86 8.96 10.75 18.07
CA ALA A 86 10.07 10.86 17.11
C ALA A 86 9.58 10.82 15.66
N ILE A 87 8.66 9.91 15.35
CA ILE A 87 8.20 9.77 13.97
C ILE A 87 7.46 11.02 13.49
N PRO A 88 6.46 11.53 14.23
CA PRO A 88 5.81 12.76 13.75
C PRO A 88 6.76 13.93 13.60
N ASN A 89 7.68 14.12 14.56
CA ASN A 89 8.65 15.19 14.46
C ASN A 89 9.54 15.04 13.23
N PHE A 90 10.02 13.81 13.01
CA PHE A 90 10.85 13.54 11.85
C PHE A 90 10.11 13.85 10.54
N LEU A 91 8.87 13.39 10.43
CA LEU A 91 8.11 13.57 9.20
C LEU A 91 7.82 15.04 8.92
N ARG A 92 7.56 15.83 9.99
CA ARG A 92 7.36 17.26 9.78
C ARG A 92 8.61 17.93 9.24
N SER A 93 9.78 17.50 9.74
CA SER A 93 11.05 18.04 9.25
C SER A 93 11.36 17.60 7.83
N ALA A 94 10.93 16.40 7.48
CA ALA A 94 11.30 15.77 6.21
C ALA A 94 10.29 16.00 5.09
N LYS A 95 9.19 16.69 5.36
CA LYS A 95 8.06 16.69 4.42
C LYS A 95 8.38 17.33 3.07
N ASN A 96 9.42 18.17 3.01
CA ASN A 96 9.77 18.86 1.77
C ASN A 96 11.02 18.30 1.10
N LEU A 97 11.46 17.12 1.50
CA LEU A 97 12.62 16.49 0.87
C LEU A 97 12.30 16.10 -0.56
N THR A 98 13.29 16.27 -1.44
CA THR A 98 13.17 15.79 -2.81
C THR A 98 13.32 14.28 -2.84
N PRO A 99 12.90 13.63 -3.95
CA PRO A 99 13.12 12.17 -4.05
C PRO A 99 14.58 11.78 -3.91
N GLU A 100 15.50 12.59 -4.44
CA GLU A 100 16.93 12.30 -4.29
C GLU A 100 17.37 12.37 -2.83
N GLN A 101 16.83 13.35 -2.11
CA GLN A 101 17.15 13.48 -0.69
C GLN A 101 16.58 12.33 0.13
N TRP A 102 15.38 11.85 -0.24
CA TRP A 102 14.82 10.67 0.41
C TRP A 102 15.71 9.45 0.19
N GLU A 103 16.27 9.28 -1.03
CA GLU A 103 17.17 8.17 -1.29
C GLU A 103 18.44 8.26 -0.46
N LEU A 104 19.01 9.47 -0.34
CA LEU A 104 20.20 9.64 0.49
C LEU A 104 19.91 9.29 1.95
N LEU A 105 18.76 9.74 2.44
CA LEU A 105 18.37 9.43 3.80
C LEU A 105 18.20 7.92 3.99
N GLN A 106 17.58 7.26 3.01
CA GLN A 106 17.41 5.82 3.04
C GLN A 106 18.77 5.11 3.16
N GLN A 107 19.75 5.57 2.39
CA GLN A 107 21.08 4.97 2.43
C GLN A 107 21.73 5.15 3.80
N GLN A 108 21.56 6.34 4.40
CA GLN A 108 22.10 6.59 5.73
C GLN A 108 21.49 5.68 6.77
N VAL A 109 20.17 5.48 6.69
CA VAL A 109 19.49 4.58 7.63
C VAL A 109 19.99 3.15 7.45
N GLU A 110 20.16 2.72 6.20
CA GLU A 110 20.65 1.36 5.95
C GLU A 110 22.04 1.16 6.53
N GLU A 111 22.91 2.18 6.39
CA GLU A 111 24.25 2.09 6.96
C GLU A 111 24.20 1.97 8.47
N MET A 112 23.30 2.72 9.11
CA MET A 112 23.18 2.66 10.56
C MET A 112 22.70 1.30 11.03
N THR A 113 21.80 0.66 10.28
CA THR A 113 21.26 -0.62 10.70
C THR A 113 22.16 -1.80 10.36
N GLU A 114 23.08 -1.63 9.41
CA GLU A 114 24.01 -2.69 9.04
C GLU A 114 25.17 -2.79 10.02
N GLU A 115 25.42 -1.74 10.75
CA GLU A 115 26.53 -1.76 11.71
C GLU A 115 26.13 -2.56 12.94
N LYS A 116 26.89 -3.56 13.27
CA LYS A 116 26.64 -4.41 14.42
C LYS A 116 27.88 -4.51 15.27
#